data_3ac540bbbe8a3a047a538c74302af3b9
#
_entry.id   3ac540bbbe8a3a047a538c74302af3b9
#
_cell.length_a   1.000
_cell.length_b   1.000
_cell.length_c   1.000
_cell.angle_alpha   90.00
_cell.angle_beta   90.00
_cell.angle_gamma   90.00
#
_symmetry.space_group_name_H-M   'P 1'
#
loop_
_entity.id
_entity.type
_entity.pdbx_description
1 polymer ?
#
loop_
_entity_poly.entity_id
_entity_poly.type
_entity_poly.pdbx_seq_one_letter_code
_entity_poly.pdbx_strand_id
1 'polypeptide(L)'
;LSDVLPDLLATGLRLVFCGTAAGPVSARLGAYYARPGNRFWPALAEAGFTPRRLLPLEFAELARYGIGLTDLVKTGSGIDRALKPEEFDLPRFWAAMRHHRPDAIAFTSREAATRALPALRRWRGWGVAPTAEDLPRILVLPSPSGLNGHWTRQGGQAVWNEAARLLGFARAVAA
;
A
#
# COMPACT_ATOMS: atom_id res chain seq x y z
N LEU A 1 -10.12 4.98 20.90
CA LEU A 1 -10.10 5.78 19.66
C LEU A 1 -10.49 4.85 18.51
N SER A 2 -11.43 5.29 17.66
CA SER A 2 -11.83 4.53 16.46
C SER A 2 -10.81 4.73 15.34
N ASP A 3 -10.70 3.72 14.46
CA ASP A 3 -9.90 3.82 13.24
C ASP A 3 -10.43 4.94 12.33
N VAL A 4 -9.52 5.70 11.74
CA VAL A 4 -9.86 6.76 10.77
C VAL A 4 -10.44 6.16 9.50
N LEU A 5 -9.82 5.06 9.01
CA LEU A 5 -10.35 4.24 7.93
C LEU A 5 -10.41 2.77 8.38
N PRO A 6 -11.47 2.02 8.05
CA PRO A 6 -11.52 0.61 8.33
C PRO A 6 -10.45 -0.14 7.51
N ASP A 7 -9.84 -1.17 8.10
CA ASP A 7 -8.99 -2.09 7.34
C ASP A 7 -9.85 -2.89 6.34
N LEU A 8 -9.33 -3.09 5.14
CA LEU A 8 -9.86 -4.06 4.19
C LEU A 8 -8.96 -5.30 4.23
N LEU A 9 -9.22 -6.18 5.18
CA LEU A 9 -8.43 -7.38 5.42
C LEU A 9 -9.31 -8.62 5.49
N ALA A 10 -8.84 -9.72 4.91
CA ALA A 10 -9.45 -11.03 4.95
C ALA A 10 -8.37 -12.11 4.86
N THR A 11 -8.71 -13.34 5.23
CA THR A 11 -7.83 -14.49 5.03
C THR A 11 -7.74 -14.84 3.54
N GLY A 12 -6.54 -15.20 3.08
CA GLY A 12 -6.32 -15.62 1.70
C GLY A 12 -6.15 -14.47 0.68
N LEU A 13 -5.86 -13.27 1.16
CA LEU A 13 -5.49 -12.16 0.27
C LEU A 13 -4.15 -12.46 -0.41
N ARG A 14 -4.08 -12.14 -1.69
CA ARG A 14 -2.85 -12.23 -2.49
C ARG A 14 -1.90 -11.08 -2.18
N LEU A 15 -2.45 -9.91 -1.84
CA LEU A 15 -1.69 -8.69 -1.61
C LEU A 15 -2.41 -7.78 -0.61
N VAL A 16 -1.64 -7.19 0.29
CA VAL A 16 -2.11 -6.06 1.11
C VAL A 16 -1.26 -4.84 0.80
N PHE A 17 -1.88 -3.75 0.37
CA PHE A 17 -1.22 -2.45 0.32
C PHE A 17 -1.26 -1.80 1.70
N CYS A 18 -0.12 -1.29 2.14
CA CYS A 18 0.02 -0.62 3.43
C CYS A 18 0.59 0.78 3.24
N GLY A 19 -0.19 1.78 3.61
CA GLY A 19 0.24 3.17 3.69
C GLY A 19 0.76 3.53 5.08
N THR A 20 1.17 4.78 5.24
CA THR A 20 1.59 5.33 6.53
C THR A 20 0.37 5.67 7.39
N ALA A 21 -0.49 6.55 6.88
CA ALA A 21 -1.74 6.99 7.51
C ALA A 21 -2.70 7.55 6.46
N ALA A 22 -3.98 7.62 6.82
CA ALA A 22 -4.95 8.34 6.01
C ALA A 22 -4.60 9.83 5.93
N GLY A 23 -4.54 10.38 4.73
CA GLY A 23 -4.44 11.83 4.55
C GLY A 23 -5.75 12.54 4.96
N PRO A 24 -5.73 13.87 5.18
CA PRO A 24 -6.92 14.60 5.66
C PRO A 24 -8.15 14.45 4.76
N VAL A 25 -7.96 14.41 3.44
CA VAL A 25 -9.07 14.22 2.49
C VAL A 25 -9.64 12.81 2.60
N SER A 26 -8.78 11.79 2.68
CA SER A 26 -9.19 10.39 2.87
C SER A 26 -9.94 10.18 4.18
N ALA A 27 -9.45 10.78 5.26
CA ALA A 27 -10.12 10.74 6.57
C ALA A 27 -11.53 11.34 6.50
N ARG A 28 -11.68 12.52 5.86
CA ARG A 28 -12.97 13.19 5.72
C ARG A 28 -13.95 12.41 4.84
N LEU A 29 -13.47 11.80 3.77
CA LEU A 29 -14.30 11.06 2.81
C LEU A 29 -14.53 9.60 3.21
N GLY A 30 -13.80 9.08 4.20
CA GLY A 30 -13.88 7.68 4.60
C GLY A 30 -13.38 6.73 3.50
N ALA A 31 -12.39 7.14 2.69
CA ALA A 31 -11.93 6.38 1.54
C ALA A 31 -10.41 6.47 1.38
N TYR A 32 -9.77 5.34 1.06
CA TYR A 32 -8.33 5.26 0.85
C TYR A 32 -7.88 6.05 -0.38
N TYR A 33 -6.75 6.76 -0.25
CA TYR A 33 -6.08 7.47 -1.35
C TYR A 33 -7.01 8.42 -2.10
N ALA A 34 -7.89 9.13 -1.39
CA ALA A 34 -8.98 9.91 -1.97
C ALA A 34 -8.60 11.34 -2.37
N ARG A 35 -7.39 11.81 -2.01
CA ARG A 35 -6.98 13.16 -2.36
C ARG A 35 -6.89 13.32 -3.89
N PRO A 36 -7.46 14.38 -4.48
CA PRO A 36 -7.23 14.72 -5.89
C PRO A 36 -5.73 14.78 -6.22
N GLY A 37 -5.34 14.15 -7.32
CA GLY A 37 -3.92 14.02 -7.70
C GLY A 37 -3.17 12.85 -7.06
N ASN A 38 -3.79 12.08 -6.17
CA ASN A 38 -3.22 10.80 -5.74
C ASN A 38 -3.26 9.80 -6.91
N ARG A 39 -2.13 9.16 -7.16
CA ARG A 39 -1.96 8.24 -8.31
C ARG A 39 -2.34 6.80 -8.00
N PHE A 40 -2.73 6.48 -6.75
CA PHE A 40 -2.99 5.09 -6.36
C PHE A 40 -3.98 4.40 -7.31
N TRP A 41 -5.17 4.95 -7.44
CA TRP A 41 -6.24 4.31 -8.24
C TRP A 41 -5.92 4.23 -9.73
N PRO A 42 -5.42 5.28 -10.41
CA PRO A 42 -4.99 5.15 -11.79
C PRO A 42 -3.78 4.22 -11.96
N ALA A 43 -2.77 4.29 -11.08
CA ALA A 43 -1.60 3.43 -11.17
C ALA A 43 -1.95 1.95 -10.96
N LEU A 44 -2.88 1.67 -10.06
CA LEU A 44 -3.38 0.33 -9.78
C LEU A 44 -4.03 -0.32 -11.03
N ALA A 45 -4.90 0.43 -11.70
CA ALA A 45 -5.56 -0.03 -12.92
C ALA A 45 -4.59 -0.17 -14.10
N GLU A 46 -3.70 0.81 -14.30
CA GLU A 46 -2.69 0.78 -15.36
C GLU A 46 -1.72 -0.39 -15.19
N ALA A 47 -1.32 -0.69 -13.95
CA ALA A 47 -0.47 -1.84 -13.65
C ALA A 47 -1.18 -3.20 -13.84
N GLY A 48 -2.51 -3.22 -13.93
CA GLY A 48 -3.28 -4.44 -14.12
C GLY A 48 -3.67 -5.16 -12.82
N PHE A 49 -3.57 -4.49 -11.66
CA PHE A 49 -4.10 -5.03 -10.40
C PHE A 49 -5.62 -5.15 -10.42
N THR A 50 -6.29 -4.23 -11.11
CA THR A 50 -7.74 -4.23 -11.32
C THR A 50 -8.06 -4.11 -12.81
N PRO A 51 -9.20 -4.66 -13.28
CA PRO A 51 -9.56 -4.62 -14.70
C PRO A 51 -10.00 -3.23 -15.17
N ARG A 52 -10.36 -2.36 -14.24
CA ARG A 52 -10.73 -0.96 -14.48
C ARG A 52 -10.21 -0.07 -13.36
N ARG A 53 -10.21 1.22 -13.58
CA ARG A 53 -9.95 2.20 -12.53
C ARG A 53 -11.16 2.25 -11.58
N LEU A 54 -10.92 2.00 -10.31
CA LEU A 54 -11.89 2.18 -9.24
C LEU A 54 -11.86 3.63 -8.74
N LEU A 55 -13.01 4.09 -8.26
CA LEU A 55 -13.07 5.33 -7.48
C LEU A 55 -12.67 5.04 -6.02
N PRO A 56 -12.15 6.03 -5.28
CA PRO A 56 -11.78 5.82 -3.88
C PRO A 56 -12.87 5.21 -3.00
N LEU A 57 -14.14 5.62 -3.19
CA LEU A 57 -15.28 5.08 -2.45
C LEU A 57 -15.62 3.63 -2.81
N GLU A 58 -15.09 3.11 -3.91
CA GLU A 58 -15.25 1.72 -4.33
C GLU A 58 -14.13 0.81 -3.76
N PHE A 59 -13.33 1.29 -2.82
CA PHE A 59 -12.15 0.55 -2.33
C PHE A 59 -12.46 -0.86 -1.84
N ALA A 60 -13.66 -1.09 -1.29
CA ALA A 60 -14.08 -2.42 -0.85
C ALA A 60 -14.11 -3.47 -1.97
N GLU A 61 -14.25 -3.05 -3.23
CA GLU A 61 -14.21 -3.97 -4.38
C GLU A 61 -12.85 -4.65 -4.55
N LEU A 62 -11.76 -4.07 -4.01
CA LEU A 62 -10.42 -4.67 -4.07
C LEU A 62 -10.37 -6.08 -3.49
N ALA A 63 -11.20 -6.38 -2.49
CA ALA A 63 -11.28 -7.71 -1.89
C ALA A 63 -11.64 -8.80 -2.92
N ARG A 64 -12.43 -8.46 -3.95
CA ARG A 64 -12.83 -9.38 -5.04
C ARG A 64 -11.62 -9.79 -5.90
N TYR A 65 -10.57 -8.99 -5.89
CA TYR A 65 -9.32 -9.26 -6.62
C TYR A 65 -8.22 -9.85 -5.71
N GLY A 66 -8.56 -10.15 -4.45
CA GLY A 66 -7.60 -10.66 -3.47
C GLY A 66 -6.66 -9.58 -2.95
N ILE A 67 -7.09 -8.32 -2.96
CA ILE A 67 -6.30 -7.16 -2.53
C ILE A 67 -6.92 -6.54 -1.29
N GLY A 68 -6.09 -6.34 -0.26
CA GLY A 68 -6.45 -5.65 0.96
C GLY A 68 -5.77 -4.29 1.11
N LEU A 69 -6.28 -3.50 2.05
CA LEU A 69 -5.77 -2.18 2.38
C LEU A 69 -5.64 -2.02 3.90
N THR A 70 -4.56 -1.41 4.34
CA THR A 70 -4.35 -0.99 5.73
C THR A 70 -3.39 0.21 5.78
N ASP A 71 -3.28 0.83 6.95
CA ASP A 71 -2.28 1.84 7.27
C ASP A 71 -1.55 1.47 8.57
N LEU A 72 -0.31 1.94 8.74
CA LEU A 72 0.45 1.75 9.99
C LEU A 72 -0.14 2.59 11.14
N VAL A 73 -0.64 3.79 10.82
CA VAL A 73 -1.32 4.69 11.76
C VAL A 73 -2.82 4.61 11.48
N LYS A 74 -3.59 4.15 12.44
CA LYS A 74 -5.03 3.93 12.29
C LYS A 74 -5.89 5.01 12.97
N THR A 75 -5.42 5.54 14.08
CA THR A 75 -6.19 6.49 14.92
C THR A 75 -5.85 7.95 14.66
N GLY A 76 -4.86 8.21 13.81
CA GLY A 76 -4.45 9.54 13.37
C GLY A 76 -4.59 9.72 11.86
N SER A 77 -4.64 10.97 11.42
CA SER A 77 -4.61 11.33 10.01
C SER A 77 -3.63 12.47 9.78
N GLY A 78 -2.95 12.48 8.63
CA GLY A 78 -1.99 13.54 8.32
C GLY A 78 -1.06 13.16 7.17
N ILE A 79 -0.13 14.07 6.90
CA ILE A 79 1.01 13.79 6.04
C ILE A 79 2.15 13.20 6.88
N ASP A 80 3.00 12.37 6.31
CA ASP A 80 4.05 11.62 7.01
C ASP A 80 4.90 12.48 7.95
N ARG A 81 5.19 13.73 7.58
CA ARG A 81 6.00 14.65 8.40
C ARG A 81 5.32 15.11 9.70
N ALA A 82 3.99 15.02 9.78
CA ALA A 82 3.22 15.43 10.93
C ALA A 82 2.95 14.29 11.91
N LEU A 83 3.22 13.05 11.51
CA LEU A 83 2.97 11.85 12.31
C LEU A 83 4.09 11.66 13.36
N LYS A 84 3.68 11.39 14.58
CA LYS A 84 4.59 11.12 15.67
C LYS A 84 4.94 9.63 15.74
N PRO A 85 6.15 9.25 16.21
CA PRO A 85 6.54 7.84 16.31
C PRO A 85 5.56 6.97 17.10
N GLU A 86 4.96 7.50 18.14
CA GLU A 86 4.00 6.79 19.01
C GLU A 86 2.64 6.52 18.35
N GLU A 87 2.34 7.15 17.22
CA GLU A 87 1.10 6.90 16.46
C GLU A 87 1.19 5.63 15.61
N PHE A 88 2.40 5.11 15.38
CA PHE A 88 2.63 3.90 14.59
C PHE A 88 2.38 2.64 15.43
N ASP A 89 1.26 1.99 15.22
CA ASP A 89 0.92 0.74 15.92
C ASP A 89 1.44 -0.49 15.16
N LEU A 90 2.76 -0.66 15.19
CA LEU A 90 3.42 -1.80 14.54
C LEU A 90 3.02 -3.16 15.13
N PRO A 91 2.84 -3.31 16.46
CA PRO A 91 2.33 -4.56 17.03
C PRO A 91 0.98 -4.97 16.44
N ARG A 92 0.04 -4.03 16.33
CA ARG A 92 -1.27 -4.27 15.70
C ARG A 92 -1.12 -4.67 14.24
N PHE A 93 -0.32 -3.91 13.48
CA PHE A 93 -0.08 -4.20 12.06
C PHE A 93 0.43 -5.63 11.86
N TRP A 94 1.50 -6.02 12.55
CA TRP A 94 2.08 -7.36 12.40
C TRP A 94 1.18 -8.46 12.95
N ALA A 95 0.38 -8.19 13.99
CA ALA A 95 -0.63 -9.13 14.46
C ALA A 95 -1.69 -9.40 13.39
N ALA A 96 -2.17 -8.35 12.70
CA ALA A 96 -3.11 -8.47 11.59
C ALA A 96 -2.50 -9.26 10.40
N MET A 97 -1.24 -8.97 10.03
CA MET A 97 -0.57 -9.70 8.95
C MET A 97 -0.39 -11.20 9.28
N ARG A 98 -0.03 -11.53 10.51
CA ARG A 98 0.05 -12.94 10.97
C ARG A 98 -1.30 -13.63 10.99
N HIS A 99 -2.36 -12.92 11.35
CA HIS A 99 -3.72 -13.46 11.37
C HIS A 99 -4.25 -13.74 9.97
N HIS A 100 -4.15 -12.76 9.07
CA HIS A 100 -4.71 -12.86 7.71
C HIS A 100 -3.81 -13.56 6.70
N ARG A 101 -2.50 -13.62 6.95
CA ARG A 101 -1.50 -14.33 6.12
C ARG A 101 -1.58 -13.99 4.63
N PRO A 102 -1.47 -12.73 4.23
CA PRO A 102 -1.41 -12.39 2.81
C PRO A 102 -0.14 -12.96 2.17
N ASP A 103 -0.18 -13.28 0.88
CA ASP A 103 0.99 -13.77 0.14
C ASP A 103 2.07 -12.68 0.02
N ALA A 104 1.64 -11.43 -0.09
CA ALA A 104 2.53 -10.27 -0.20
C ALA A 104 2.00 -9.05 0.55
N ILE A 105 2.93 -8.18 0.95
CA ILE A 105 2.64 -6.85 1.51
C ILE A 105 3.40 -5.82 0.65
N ALA A 106 2.69 -4.84 0.10
CA ALA A 106 3.26 -3.73 -0.64
C ALA A 106 3.14 -2.44 0.16
N PHE A 107 4.25 -1.96 0.68
CA PHE A 107 4.30 -0.63 1.29
C PHE A 107 4.26 0.44 0.20
N THR A 108 3.32 1.36 0.29
CA THR A 108 3.10 2.42 -0.70
C THR A 108 4.00 3.63 -0.52
N SER A 109 5.02 3.50 0.30
CA SER A 109 6.12 4.47 0.46
C SER A 109 7.31 3.82 1.14
N ARG A 110 8.48 4.42 0.96
CA ARG A 110 9.69 4.03 1.70
C ARG A 110 9.54 4.32 3.20
N GLU A 111 8.85 5.39 3.57
CA GLU A 111 8.58 5.72 4.97
C GLU A 111 7.80 4.59 5.65
N ALA A 112 6.69 4.15 5.06
CA ALA A 112 5.91 3.04 5.60
C ALA A 112 6.76 1.76 5.73
N ALA A 113 7.52 1.41 4.68
CA ALA A 113 8.37 0.22 4.67
C ALA A 113 9.43 0.25 5.77
N THR A 114 10.14 1.36 5.93
CA THR A 114 11.25 1.47 6.91
C THR A 114 10.77 1.64 8.34
N ARG A 115 9.53 2.10 8.53
CA ARG A 115 8.87 2.08 9.86
C ARG A 115 8.50 0.65 10.25
N ALA A 116 7.87 -0.09 9.35
CA ALA A 116 7.46 -1.47 9.61
C ALA A 116 8.66 -2.43 9.69
N LEU A 117 9.69 -2.20 8.88
CA LEU A 117 10.89 -3.03 8.76
C LEU A 117 12.16 -2.16 8.77
N PRO A 118 12.70 -1.83 9.95
CA PRO A 118 13.88 -0.97 10.07
C PRO A 118 15.13 -1.49 9.34
N ALA A 119 15.24 -2.80 9.12
CA ALA A 119 16.32 -3.40 8.33
C ALA A 119 16.39 -2.85 6.89
N LEU A 120 15.26 -2.38 6.34
CA LEU A 120 15.18 -1.81 4.99
C LEU A 120 15.75 -0.38 4.89
N ARG A 121 16.15 0.26 6.00
CA ARG A 121 16.68 1.64 5.97
C ARG A 121 17.91 1.82 5.09
N ARG A 122 18.73 0.79 4.93
CA ARG A 122 19.93 0.82 4.08
C ARG A 122 19.66 0.38 2.65
N TRP A 123 18.56 -0.34 2.42
CA TRP A 123 18.19 -0.76 1.08
C TRP A 123 17.57 0.42 0.30
N ARG A 124 18.06 0.66 -0.93
CA ARG A 124 17.66 1.80 -1.76
C ARG A 124 16.82 1.41 -2.97
N GLY A 125 16.55 0.12 -3.16
CA GLY A 125 15.75 -0.38 -4.27
C GLY A 125 14.27 -0.05 -4.19
N TRP A 126 13.57 -0.38 -5.26
CA TRP A 126 12.12 -0.41 -5.38
C TRP A 126 11.67 -1.80 -5.82
N GLY A 127 10.40 -2.12 -5.60
CA GLY A 127 9.86 -3.44 -5.89
C GLY A 127 10.11 -4.44 -4.76
N VAL A 128 10.43 -5.69 -5.10
CA VAL A 128 10.64 -6.74 -4.11
C VAL A 128 11.87 -6.44 -3.26
N ALA A 129 11.67 -6.37 -1.96
CA ALA A 129 12.71 -6.09 -0.99
C ALA A 129 13.36 -7.38 -0.46
N PRO A 130 14.67 -7.34 -0.12
CA PRO A 130 15.34 -8.46 0.54
C PRO A 130 14.86 -8.56 1.99
N THR A 131 14.11 -9.60 2.31
CA THR A 131 13.56 -9.84 3.65
C THR A 131 13.76 -11.30 4.07
N ALA A 132 13.59 -11.57 5.36
CA ALA A 132 13.67 -12.92 5.91
C ALA A 132 12.58 -13.84 5.32
N GLU A 133 12.88 -15.13 5.22
CA GLU A 133 12.00 -16.13 4.58
C GLU A 133 10.69 -16.38 5.34
N ASP A 134 10.63 -16.04 6.63
CA ASP A 134 9.45 -16.19 7.47
C ASP A 134 8.42 -15.06 7.28
N LEU A 135 8.77 -14.02 6.50
CA LEU A 135 7.85 -12.94 6.15
C LEU A 135 7.14 -13.24 4.83
N PRO A 136 5.91 -12.70 4.63
CA PRO A 136 5.33 -12.64 3.30
C PRO A 136 6.25 -11.85 2.36
N ARG A 137 6.07 -12.01 1.05
CA ARG A 137 6.84 -11.23 0.08
C ARG A 137 6.63 -9.73 0.32
N ILE A 138 7.70 -9.00 0.58
CA ILE A 138 7.65 -7.57 0.86
C ILE A 138 8.00 -6.79 -0.40
N LEU A 139 7.18 -5.81 -0.73
CA LEU A 139 7.44 -4.85 -1.80
C LEU A 139 7.49 -3.44 -1.22
N VAL A 140 8.38 -2.62 -1.76
CA VAL A 140 8.45 -1.18 -1.48
C VAL A 140 8.19 -0.44 -2.78
N LEU A 141 7.11 0.31 -2.82
CA LEU A 141 6.66 1.00 -4.02
C LEU A 141 6.89 2.51 -3.88
N PRO A 142 7.22 3.22 -4.98
CA PRO A 142 7.20 4.67 -4.99
C PRO A 142 5.83 5.20 -4.56
N SER A 143 5.83 6.22 -3.71
CA SER A 143 4.59 6.78 -3.17
C SER A 143 3.69 7.34 -4.27
N PRO A 144 2.41 6.92 -4.32
CA PRO A 144 1.44 7.44 -5.29
C PRO A 144 0.92 8.82 -4.91
N SER A 145 1.31 9.36 -3.77
CA SER A 145 0.89 10.68 -3.32
C SER A 145 1.16 11.75 -4.37
N GLY A 146 0.19 12.62 -4.61
CA GLY A 146 0.37 13.80 -5.48
C GLY A 146 1.45 14.77 -4.95
N LEU A 147 1.83 14.66 -3.66
CA LEU A 147 2.94 15.40 -3.07
C LEU A 147 4.32 14.79 -3.39
N ASN A 148 4.36 13.56 -3.92
CA ASN A 148 5.61 12.94 -4.35
C ASN A 148 6.06 13.52 -5.72
N GLY A 149 6.85 14.59 -5.68
CA GLY A 149 7.45 15.19 -6.87
C GLY A 149 8.51 14.32 -7.55
N HIS A 150 8.84 13.16 -6.99
CA HIS A 150 9.86 12.25 -7.52
C HIS A 150 9.29 11.04 -8.25
N TRP A 151 7.96 10.94 -8.40
CA TRP A 151 7.29 9.79 -9.01
C TRP A 151 7.93 9.35 -10.33
N THR A 152 8.06 10.26 -11.30
CA THR A 152 8.65 9.95 -12.61
C THR A 152 10.11 9.53 -12.51
N ARG A 153 10.91 10.25 -11.70
CA ARG A 153 12.33 9.94 -11.49
C ARG A 153 12.54 8.59 -10.79
N GLN A 154 11.58 8.18 -9.95
CA GLN A 154 11.59 6.87 -9.29
C GLN A 154 11.11 5.74 -10.19
N GLY A 155 10.70 6.04 -11.43
CA GLY A 155 10.08 5.06 -12.31
C GLY A 155 8.74 4.55 -11.78
N GLY A 156 7.96 5.43 -11.13
CA GLY A 156 6.80 5.05 -10.32
C GLY A 156 5.88 4.06 -11.00
N GLN A 157 5.32 4.40 -12.16
CA GLN A 157 4.40 3.49 -12.85
C GLN A 157 5.07 2.18 -13.27
N ALA A 158 6.32 2.21 -13.75
CA ALA A 158 7.05 1.01 -14.16
C ALA A 158 7.27 0.04 -12.99
N VAL A 159 7.60 0.56 -11.79
CA VAL A 159 7.73 -0.27 -10.58
C VAL A 159 6.39 -0.90 -10.19
N TRP A 160 5.30 -0.16 -10.26
CA TRP A 160 3.96 -0.68 -9.98
C TRP A 160 3.54 -1.74 -11.00
N ASN A 161 3.83 -1.54 -12.29
CA ASN A 161 3.57 -2.51 -13.35
C ASN A 161 4.33 -3.82 -13.12
N GLU A 162 5.61 -3.72 -12.77
CA GLU A 162 6.44 -4.89 -12.48
C GLU A 162 5.95 -5.63 -11.22
N ALA A 163 5.53 -4.91 -10.19
CA ALA A 163 4.94 -5.52 -9.00
C ALA A 163 3.69 -6.33 -9.35
N ALA A 164 2.78 -5.79 -10.16
CA ALA A 164 1.59 -6.51 -10.61
C ALA A 164 1.95 -7.77 -11.41
N ARG A 165 2.94 -7.66 -12.31
CA ARG A 165 3.43 -8.80 -13.11
C ARG A 165 4.02 -9.90 -12.22
N LEU A 166 4.89 -9.56 -11.29
CA LEU A 166 5.55 -10.51 -10.38
C LEU A 166 4.57 -11.22 -9.45
N LEU A 167 3.48 -10.55 -9.09
CA LEU A 167 2.42 -11.11 -8.24
C LEU A 167 1.31 -11.79 -9.06
N GLY A 168 1.44 -11.86 -10.39
CA GLY A 168 0.48 -12.54 -11.27
C GLY A 168 -0.88 -11.83 -11.39
N PHE A 169 -0.93 -10.50 -11.19
CA PHE A 169 -2.13 -9.69 -11.42
C PHE A 169 -2.23 -9.19 -12.85
N ALA A 170 -1.11 -8.78 -13.46
CA ALA A 170 -1.11 -8.28 -14.82
C ALA A 170 -1.68 -9.33 -15.76
N ARG A 171 -2.64 -8.94 -16.61
CA ARG A 171 -3.12 -9.78 -17.69
C ARG A 171 -1.90 -10.17 -18.53
N ALA A 172 -1.75 -11.46 -18.85
CA ALA A 172 -0.91 -11.87 -19.95
C ALA A 172 -1.36 -11.03 -21.15
N VAL A 173 -0.46 -10.24 -21.71
CA VAL A 173 -0.72 -9.57 -22.99
C VAL A 173 -1.06 -10.71 -23.92
N ALA A 174 -2.32 -10.77 -24.39
CA ALA A 174 -2.71 -11.74 -25.39
C ALA A 174 -1.79 -11.51 -26.60
N ALA A 175 -0.96 -12.52 -26.87
CA ALA A 175 -0.10 -12.53 -28.03
C ALA A 175 -0.93 -12.47 -29.32
#